data_e9b50181f4965cb0f5f47e2090365dd2
#
_entry.id   e9b50181f4965cb0f5f47e2090365dd2
#
_cell.length_a   1.000
_cell.length_b   1.000
_cell.length_c   1.000
_cell.angle_alpha   90.00
_cell.angle_beta   90.00
_cell.angle_gamma   90.00
#
_symmetry.space_group_name_H-M   'P 1'
#
loop_
_entity.id
_entity.type
_entity.pdbx_description
1 polymer ?
#
loop_
_entity_poly.entity_id
_entity_poly.type
_entity_poly.pdbx_seq_one_letter_code
_entity_poly.pdbx_strand_id
1 'polypeptide(L)'
;TLAVKQEIDNFPLSSVVPYAINDDGKPYILIANIAAHTKNLTNNQKSSLFVSHPQPQGDPQSYWRVCLVGKFKEVRVSENGYDNTAQAVYVSDEEQEHLLTRYRARVPNADAYLKTHNFSFWIMDEIISIRYIAGFGKICWIDGQEYLSESIQTNMDEVKAGSIEHMNDDHVDAMVDIYNAHYSKNSAIVHMNDLDSRGIFLECMETNHKVYIPYGKTITSDELRVSIIDLVKDARAILNQ
;
A
#
# COMPACT_ATOMS: atom_id res chain seq x y z
N THR A 1 -9.18 4.30 10.16
CA THR A 1 -10.52 3.83 10.62
C THR A 1 -11.43 3.66 9.45
N LEU A 2 -12.08 2.52 9.35
CA LEU A 2 -13.09 2.20 8.34
C LEU A 2 -14.48 2.34 8.97
N ALA A 3 -15.37 3.11 8.35
CA ALA A 3 -16.78 3.20 8.74
C ALA A 3 -17.64 2.60 7.63
N VAL A 4 -18.50 1.66 8.00
CA VAL A 4 -19.44 0.99 7.11
C VAL A 4 -20.83 0.97 7.74
N LYS A 5 -21.86 0.90 6.91
CA LYS A 5 -23.25 0.82 7.39
C LYS A 5 -23.50 -0.59 7.92
N GLN A 6 -24.03 -0.67 9.12
CA GLN A 6 -24.37 -1.94 9.80
C GLN A 6 -25.87 -2.20 9.74
N GLU A 7 -26.27 -3.48 9.92
CA GLU A 7 -27.67 -3.91 9.96
C GLU A 7 -28.46 -3.40 11.19
N ILE A 8 -27.76 -2.93 12.24
CA ILE A 8 -28.42 -2.38 13.43
C ILE A 8 -28.95 -0.98 13.09
N ASP A 9 -30.20 -0.90 12.76
CA ASP A 9 -30.93 0.36 12.49
C ASP A 9 -30.24 1.33 11.51
N ASN A 10 -29.40 0.80 10.61
CA ASN A 10 -28.60 1.56 9.66
C ASN A 10 -27.59 2.55 10.26
N PHE A 11 -27.22 2.41 11.50
CA PHE A 11 -26.14 3.20 12.09
C PHE A 11 -24.77 2.83 11.50
N PRO A 12 -23.89 3.80 11.25
CA PRO A 12 -22.53 3.52 10.81
C PRO A 12 -21.72 2.91 11.96
N LEU A 13 -20.98 1.83 11.68
CA LEU A 13 -20.02 1.23 12.61
C LEU A 13 -18.60 1.54 12.15
N SER A 14 -17.78 2.10 13.05
CA SER A 14 -16.36 2.35 12.75
C SER A 14 -15.49 1.21 13.27
N SER A 15 -14.47 0.85 12.49
CA SER A 15 -13.44 -0.14 12.85
C SER A 15 -12.05 0.44 12.60
N VAL A 16 -11.09 0.07 13.45
CA VAL A 16 -9.68 0.37 13.19
C VAL A 16 -9.12 -0.75 12.31
N VAL A 17 -8.54 -0.37 11.18
CA VAL A 17 -7.92 -1.31 10.23
C VAL A 17 -6.57 -0.76 9.78
N PRO A 18 -5.53 -1.59 9.66
CA PRO A 18 -4.33 -1.24 8.91
C PRO A 18 -4.68 -1.14 7.42
N TYR A 19 -3.94 -0.31 6.68
CA TYR A 19 -4.13 -0.17 5.24
C TYR A 19 -2.80 0.05 4.53
N ALA A 20 -2.77 -0.26 3.24
CA ALA A 20 -1.74 0.14 2.32
C ALA A 20 -2.37 0.80 1.08
N ILE A 21 -1.56 1.28 0.16
CA ILE A 21 -2.00 1.93 -1.08
C ILE A 21 -1.38 1.16 -2.24
N ASN A 22 -2.17 0.79 -3.25
CA ASN A 22 -1.68 0.12 -4.45
C ASN A 22 -1.05 1.12 -5.45
N ASP A 23 -0.62 0.65 -6.61
CA ASP A 23 0.05 1.46 -7.62
C ASP A 23 -0.84 2.57 -8.19
N ASP A 24 -2.14 2.28 -8.33
CA ASP A 24 -3.13 3.25 -8.78
C ASP A 24 -3.49 4.32 -7.74
N GLY A 25 -2.92 4.29 -6.54
CA GLY A 25 -3.28 5.22 -5.47
C GLY A 25 -4.49 4.79 -4.64
N LYS A 26 -5.05 3.61 -4.88
CA LYS A 26 -6.23 3.11 -4.17
C LYS A 26 -5.84 2.46 -2.85
N PRO A 27 -6.47 2.83 -1.72
CA PRO A 27 -6.22 2.17 -0.45
C PRO A 27 -6.85 0.78 -0.41
N TYR A 28 -6.14 -0.17 0.20
CA TYR A 28 -6.62 -1.52 0.44
C TYR A 28 -6.29 -1.98 1.86
N ILE A 29 -7.11 -2.90 2.35
CA ILE A 29 -7.08 -3.45 3.70
C ILE A 29 -7.09 -4.97 3.66
N LEU A 30 -6.50 -5.61 4.66
CA LEU A 30 -6.56 -7.06 4.85
C LEU A 30 -7.42 -7.32 6.08
N ILE A 31 -8.57 -7.97 5.90
CA ILE A 31 -9.57 -8.17 6.96
C ILE A 31 -10.09 -9.59 7.02
N ALA A 32 -10.41 -10.04 8.24
CA ALA A 32 -10.93 -11.38 8.49
C ALA A 32 -12.37 -11.54 8.00
N ASN A 33 -12.66 -12.66 7.32
CA ASN A 33 -14.00 -12.93 6.76
C ASN A 33 -15.11 -13.05 7.83
N ILE A 34 -14.73 -13.36 9.08
CA ILE A 34 -15.66 -13.45 10.21
C ILE A 34 -16.00 -12.10 10.86
N ALA A 35 -15.22 -11.04 10.53
CA ALA A 35 -15.37 -9.76 11.19
C ALA A 35 -16.67 -9.03 10.80
N ALA A 36 -17.21 -8.23 11.71
CA ALA A 36 -18.44 -7.47 11.48
C ALA A 36 -18.32 -6.50 10.30
N HIS A 37 -17.17 -5.80 10.19
CA HIS A 37 -16.93 -4.89 9.07
C HIS A 37 -16.88 -5.62 7.72
N THR A 38 -16.36 -6.85 7.66
CA THR A 38 -16.35 -7.66 6.44
C THR A 38 -17.78 -8.03 6.02
N LYS A 39 -18.61 -8.50 6.96
CA LYS A 39 -20.04 -8.77 6.69
C LYS A 39 -20.77 -7.52 6.22
N ASN A 40 -20.47 -6.36 6.82
CA ASN A 40 -21.06 -5.10 6.43
C ASN A 40 -20.64 -4.68 5.01
N LEU A 41 -19.37 -4.83 4.64
CA LEU A 41 -18.86 -4.55 3.29
C LEU A 41 -19.48 -5.50 2.24
N THR A 42 -19.66 -6.78 2.59
CA THR A 42 -20.33 -7.76 1.70
C THR A 42 -21.78 -7.33 1.41
N ASN A 43 -22.50 -6.82 2.41
CA ASN A 43 -23.87 -6.37 2.26
C ASN A 43 -23.99 -4.98 1.61
N ASN A 44 -23.03 -4.11 1.90
CA ASN A 44 -23.02 -2.74 1.38
C ASN A 44 -21.57 -2.21 1.26
N GLN A 45 -21.08 -2.13 0.05
CA GLN A 45 -19.72 -1.68 -0.29
C GLN A 45 -19.44 -0.21 0.05
N LYS A 46 -20.49 0.62 0.22
CA LYS A 46 -20.37 2.05 0.53
C LYS A 46 -19.74 2.23 1.91
N SER A 47 -18.62 2.93 1.95
CA SER A 47 -17.84 3.11 3.16
C SER A 47 -16.99 4.38 3.11
N SER A 48 -16.40 4.70 4.23
CA SER A 48 -15.38 5.75 4.29
C SER A 48 -14.15 5.25 5.04
N LEU A 49 -12.97 5.61 4.55
CA LEU A 49 -11.69 5.38 5.21
C LEU A 49 -11.19 6.71 5.80
N PHE A 50 -11.14 6.78 7.13
CA PHE A 50 -10.63 7.95 7.84
C PHE A 50 -9.19 7.72 8.27
N VAL A 51 -8.30 8.62 7.88
CA VAL A 51 -6.89 8.64 8.24
C VAL A 51 -6.57 9.98 8.90
N SER A 52 -5.82 9.98 9.98
CA SER A 52 -5.41 11.18 10.69
C SER A 52 -3.94 11.13 11.04
N HIS A 53 -3.40 12.26 11.44
CA HIS A 53 -2.04 12.33 11.97
C HIS A 53 -1.84 11.28 13.07
N PRO A 54 -0.75 10.49 13.02
CA PRO A 54 -0.58 9.33 13.89
C PRO A 54 -0.31 9.70 15.38
N GLN A 55 0.25 10.87 15.63
CA GLN A 55 0.66 11.31 16.97
C GLN A 55 0.24 12.76 17.23
N PRO A 56 -1.07 13.06 17.34
CA PRO A 56 -1.51 14.40 17.67
C PRO A 56 -1.15 14.73 19.13
N GLN A 57 -0.51 15.88 19.35
CA GLN A 57 -0.29 16.43 20.69
C GLN A 57 -1.23 17.59 20.91
N GLY A 58 -1.94 17.60 22.04
CA GLY A 58 -2.95 18.62 22.34
C GLY A 58 -4.25 18.44 21.55
N ASP A 59 -4.72 19.49 20.89
CA ASP A 59 -5.97 19.46 20.14
C ASP A 59 -5.82 18.70 18.80
N PRO A 60 -6.46 17.52 18.64
CA PRO A 60 -6.37 16.73 17.42
C PRO A 60 -6.97 17.45 16.20
N GLN A 61 -7.80 18.47 16.37
CA GLN A 61 -8.37 19.23 15.27
C GLN A 61 -7.33 20.13 14.57
N SER A 62 -6.22 20.40 15.22
CA SER A 62 -5.11 21.19 14.66
C SER A 62 -4.29 20.43 13.63
N TYR A 63 -4.44 19.11 13.53
CA TYR A 63 -3.64 18.25 12.66
C TYR A 63 -4.38 17.86 11.39
N TRP A 64 -3.61 17.41 10.41
CA TRP A 64 -4.18 16.93 9.16
C TRP A 64 -4.99 15.64 9.38
N ARG A 65 -6.07 15.55 8.62
CA ARG A 65 -6.90 14.36 8.51
C ARG A 65 -7.52 14.29 7.13
N VAL A 66 -7.75 13.06 6.69
CA VAL A 66 -8.37 12.78 5.39
C VAL A 66 -9.45 11.74 5.56
N CYS A 67 -10.57 11.94 4.86
CA CYS A 67 -11.66 10.98 4.78
C CYS A 67 -11.91 10.67 3.31
N LEU A 68 -11.60 9.45 2.89
CA LEU A 68 -11.92 8.95 1.57
C LEU A 68 -13.32 8.31 1.63
N VAL A 69 -14.19 8.71 0.73
CA VAL A 69 -15.55 8.17 0.60
C VAL A 69 -15.62 7.38 -0.71
N GLY A 70 -16.05 6.13 -0.63
CA GLY A 70 -16.04 5.26 -1.80
C GLY A 70 -16.70 3.90 -1.58
N LYS A 71 -16.35 2.95 -2.44
CA LYS A 71 -16.82 1.58 -2.36
C LYS A 71 -15.63 0.62 -2.27
N PHE A 72 -15.64 -0.23 -1.24
CA PHE A 72 -14.72 -1.33 -1.14
C PHE A 72 -15.25 -2.56 -1.86
N LYS A 73 -14.37 -3.24 -2.61
CA LYS A 73 -14.61 -4.54 -3.21
C LYS A 73 -13.62 -5.56 -2.69
N GLU A 74 -14.05 -6.80 -2.57
CA GLU A 74 -13.15 -7.91 -2.26
C GLU A 74 -12.19 -8.15 -3.43
N VAL A 75 -10.92 -8.39 -3.13
CA VAL A 75 -9.91 -8.80 -4.12
C VAL A 75 -9.89 -10.32 -4.18
N ARG A 76 -10.01 -10.88 -5.37
CA ARG A 76 -10.00 -12.32 -5.63
C ARG A 76 -8.98 -12.65 -6.72
N VAL A 77 -8.33 -13.78 -6.59
CA VAL A 77 -7.47 -14.31 -7.64
C VAL A 77 -8.31 -14.99 -8.70
N SER A 78 -8.02 -14.73 -9.97
CA SER A 78 -8.66 -15.41 -11.10
C SER A 78 -7.60 -15.93 -12.07
N GLU A 79 -7.70 -17.22 -12.38
CA GLU A 79 -6.84 -17.87 -13.38
C GLU A 79 -7.22 -17.52 -14.84
N ASN A 80 -8.43 -16.99 -15.09
CA ASN A 80 -9.00 -16.80 -16.42
C ASN A 80 -9.18 -15.34 -16.86
N GLY A 81 -8.46 -14.41 -16.24
CA GLY A 81 -8.53 -12.99 -16.59
C GLY A 81 -9.54 -12.20 -15.78
N TYR A 82 -9.51 -10.88 -15.99
CA TYR A 82 -10.23 -9.90 -15.19
C TYR A 82 -11.72 -9.88 -15.52
N ASP A 83 -12.53 -10.48 -14.68
CA ASP A 83 -13.97 -10.22 -14.66
C ASP A 83 -14.31 -9.35 -13.44
N ASN A 84 -14.20 -8.05 -13.60
CA ASN A 84 -14.55 -7.08 -12.56
C ASN A 84 -16.06 -7.04 -12.38
N THR A 85 -16.56 -7.97 -11.59
CA THR A 85 -17.97 -7.98 -11.20
C THR A 85 -18.29 -6.78 -10.30
N ALA A 86 -19.57 -6.48 -10.15
CA ALA A 86 -20.02 -5.41 -9.25
C ALA A 86 -19.56 -5.63 -7.79
N GLN A 87 -19.18 -6.84 -7.40
CA GLN A 87 -18.88 -7.22 -6.01
C GLN A 87 -17.41 -7.49 -5.72
N ALA A 88 -16.60 -7.83 -6.72
CA ALA A 88 -15.19 -8.18 -6.54
C ALA A 88 -14.31 -7.54 -7.62
N VAL A 89 -13.03 -7.38 -7.29
CA VAL A 89 -11.94 -7.06 -8.22
C VAL A 89 -11.10 -8.32 -8.35
N TYR A 90 -10.85 -8.75 -9.59
CA TYR A 90 -10.03 -9.91 -9.86
C TYR A 90 -8.61 -9.48 -10.25
N VAL A 91 -7.64 -10.15 -9.68
CA VAL A 91 -6.21 -9.93 -9.89
C VAL A 91 -5.51 -11.25 -10.23
N SER A 92 -4.31 -11.18 -10.79
CA SER A 92 -3.44 -12.34 -10.94
C SER A 92 -2.82 -12.76 -9.61
N ASP A 93 -2.25 -13.97 -9.54
CA ASP A 93 -1.46 -14.41 -8.37
C ASP A 93 -0.29 -13.48 -8.09
N GLU A 94 0.38 -12.99 -9.15
CA GLU A 94 1.51 -12.07 -9.04
C GLU A 94 1.08 -10.72 -8.44
N GLU A 95 -0.01 -10.14 -8.91
CA GLU A 95 -0.57 -8.90 -8.37
C GLU A 95 -1.01 -9.05 -6.91
N GLN A 96 -1.60 -10.20 -6.54
CA GLN A 96 -1.94 -10.47 -5.15
C GLN A 96 -0.68 -10.54 -4.27
N GLU A 97 0.40 -11.17 -4.75
CA GLU A 97 1.67 -11.23 -4.01
C GLU A 97 2.31 -9.83 -3.88
N HIS A 98 2.20 -8.98 -4.90
CA HIS A 98 2.63 -7.57 -4.82
C HIS A 98 1.84 -6.80 -3.76
N LEU A 99 0.51 -6.94 -3.74
CA LEU A 99 -0.32 -6.32 -2.69
C LEU A 99 0.11 -6.81 -1.30
N LEU A 100 0.35 -8.11 -1.15
CA LEU A 100 0.76 -8.71 0.13
C LEU A 100 2.15 -8.21 0.57
N THR A 101 3.11 -8.19 -0.33
CA THR A 101 4.48 -7.73 -0.06
C THR A 101 4.48 -6.26 0.37
N ARG A 102 3.75 -5.41 -0.33
CA ARG A 102 3.58 -4.00 0.02
C ARG A 102 2.83 -3.81 1.34
N TYR A 103 1.82 -4.64 1.60
CA TYR A 103 1.08 -4.61 2.87
C TYR A 103 1.96 -4.99 4.05
N ARG A 104 2.82 -6.02 3.91
CA ARG A 104 3.81 -6.44 4.92
C ARG A 104 4.77 -5.32 5.31
N ALA A 105 5.19 -4.49 4.36
CA ALA A 105 6.05 -3.33 4.64
C ALA A 105 5.39 -2.29 5.55
N ARG A 106 4.06 -2.22 5.54
CA ARG A 106 3.26 -1.31 6.39
C ARG A 106 2.77 -1.97 7.67
N VAL A 107 2.54 -3.28 7.64
CA VAL A 107 1.93 -4.06 8.71
C VAL A 107 2.83 -5.25 9.04
N PRO A 108 3.84 -5.09 9.89
CA PRO A 108 4.86 -6.11 10.16
C PRO A 108 4.28 -7.47 10.64
N ASN A 109 3.10 -7.45 11.26
CA ASN A 109 2.43 -8.66 11.76
C ASN A 109 1.41 -9.27 10.77
N ALA A 110 1.41 -8.86 9.49
CA ALA A 110 0.46 -9.35 8.49
C ALA A 110 0.44 -10.89 8.39
N ASP A 111 1.61 -11.53 8.44
CA ASP A 111 1.73 -12.98 8.38
C ASP A 111 1.08 -13.70 9.56
N ALA A 112 1.02 -13.08 10.74
CA ALA A 112 0.32 -13.65 11.89
C ALA A 112 -1.19 -13.69 11.67
N TYR A 113 -1.74 -12.68 11.00
CA TYR A 113 -3.17 -12.64 10.65
C TYR A 113 -3.53 -13.74 9.63
N LEU A 114 -2.71 -13.91 8.61
CA LEU A 114 -2.93 -14.93 7.56
C LEU A 114 -2.89 -16.37 8.12
N LYS A 115 -2.15 -16.60 9.21
CA LYS A 115 -2.05 -17.92 9.85
C LYS A 115 -3.25 -18.29 10.75
N THR A 116 -4.05 -17.33 11.18
CA THR A 116 -5.05 -17.54 12.24
C THR A 116 -6.48 -17.65 11.73
N HIS A 117 -6.85 -16.94 10.65
CA HIS A 117 -8.19 -16.90 10.08
C HIS A 117 -8.13 -16.74 8.56
N ASN A 118 -9.25 -17.01 7.89
CA ASN A 118 -9.39 -16.63 6.48
C ASN A 118 -9.49 -15.10 6.39
N PHE A 119 -8.48 -14.48 5.79
CA PHE A 119 -8.43 -13.06 5.49
C PHE A 119 -8.55 -12.87 3.99
N SER A 120 -9.18 -11.79 3.59
CA SER A 120 -9.23 -11.33 2.20
C SER A 120 -8.77 -9.89 2.10
N PHE A 121 -8.12 -9.54 1.01
CA PHE A 121 -7.90 -8.14 0.66
C PHE A 121 -9.20 -7.51 0.19
N TRP A 122 -9.40 -6.27 0.59
CA TRP A 122 -10.48 -5.41 0.14
C TRP A 122 -9.88 -4.08 -0.31
N ILE A 123 -10.19 -3.65 -1.53
CA ILE A 123 -9.68 -2.41 -2.12
C ILE A 123 -10.80 -1.40 -2.29
N MET A 124 -10.54 -0.12 -2.00
CA MET A 124 -11.46 0.96 -2.35
C MET A 124 -11.38 1.20 -3.86
N ASP A 125 -12.10 0.38 -4.62
CA ASP A 125 -12.06 0.37 -6.08
C ASP A 125 -12.64 1.64 -6.71
N GLU A 126 -13.69 2.18 -6.10
CA GLU A 126 -14.29 3.46 -6.47
C GLU A 126 -14.05 4.48 -5.35
N ILE A 127 -13.29 5.52 -5.64
CA ILE A 127 -13.15 6.70 -4.77
C ILE A 127 -14.08 7.78 -5.34
N ILE A 128 -15.10 8.14 -4.57
CA ILE A 128 -16.10 9.14 -4.99
C ILE A 128 -15.61 10.54 -4.67
N SER A 129 -15.14 10.73 -3.43
CA SER A 129 -14.69 12.04 -2.97
C SER A 129 -13.76 11.90 -1.77
N ILE A 130 -12.85 12.84 -1.62
CA ILE A 130 -11.91 12.93 -0.52
C ILE A 130 -12.09 14.26 0.18
N ARG A 131 -12.31 14.21 1.49
CA ARG A 131 -12.28 15.39 2.33
C ARG A 131 -10.93 15.49 3.03
N TYR A 132 -10.15 16.52 2.69
CA TYR A 132 -8.88 16.83 3.33
C TYR A 132 -9.00 18.04 4.24
N ILE A 133 -8.45 17.94 5.43
CA ILE A 133 -8.39 19.03 6.42
C ILE A 133 -6.98 19.06 7.00
N ALA A 134 -6.30 20.20 6.93
CA ALA A 134 -4.96 20.41 7.48
C ALA A 134 -4.97 21.59 8.47
N GLY A 135 -5.54 21.37 9.65
CA GLY A 135 -5.71 22.39 10.67
C GLY A 135 -6.80 23.39 10.32
N PHE A 136 -6.80 24.52 11.05
CA PHE A 136 -7.80 25.56 10.86
C PHE A 136 -7.62 26.31 9.52
N GLY A 137 -8.68 26.37 8.72
CA GLY A 137 -8.73 27.13 7.48
C GLY A 137 -8.23 26.41 6.22
N LYS A 138 -7.64 25.23 6.32
CA LYS A 138 -7.24 24.41 5.16
C LYS A 138 -8.19 23.25 5.02
N ILE A 139 -9.32 23.45 4.35
CA ILE A 139 -10.36 22.44 4.12
C ILE A 139 -10.65 22.41 2.63
N CYS A 140 -10.54 21.22 2.02
CA CYS A 140 -10.95 21.02 0.63
C CYS A 140 -11.69 19.70 0.45
N TRP A 141 -12.46 19.65 -0.63
CA TRP A 141 -13.01 18.44 -1.22
C TRP A 141 -12.29 18.21 -2.53
N ILE A 142 -11.85 16.98 -2.76
CA ILE A 142 -11.20 16.55 -3.98
C ILE A 142 -12.10 15.49 -4.61
N ASP A 143 -12.39 15.61 -5.88
CA ASP A 143 -13.12 14.61 -6.63
C ASP A 143 -12.27 13.33 -6.75
N GLY A 144 -12.91 12.16 -6.69
CA GLY A 144 -12.20 10.88 -6.75
C GLY A 144 -11.50 10.65 -8.09
N GLN A 145 -12.09 11.11 -9.19
CA GLN A 145 -11.47 11.01 -10.52
C GLN A 145 -10.28 11.97 -10.64
N GLU A 146 -10.40 13.17 -10.09
CA GLU A 146 -9.30 14.14 -10.03
C GLU A 146 -8.11 13.55 -9.25
N TYR A 147 -8.37 12.96 -8.08
CA TYR A 147 -7.35 12.27 -7.29
C TYR A 147 -6.65 11.14 -8.03
N LEU A 148 -7.40 10.33 -8.78
CA LEU A 148 -6.84 9.21 -9.54
C LEU A 148 -6.20 9.65 -10.86
N SER A 149 -6.67 10.75 -11.47
CA SER A 149 -6.10 11.29 -12.71
C SER A 149 -4.79 12.05 -12.48
N GLU A 150 -4.62 12.63 -11.31
CA GLU A 150 -3.34 13.15 -10.83
C GLU A 150 -2.39 12.04 -10.38
N SER A 151 -2.67 10.77 -10.72
CA SER A 151 -1.62 9.77 -10.76
C SER A 151 -0.56 10.36 -11.69
N ILE A 152 0.48 10.91 -11.10
CA ILE A 152 1.62 11.50 -11.77
C ILE A 152 1.96 10.52 -12.89
N GLN A 153 1.98 10.97 -14.14
CA GLN A 153 2.54 10.17 -15.22
C GLN A 153 4.00 9.98 -14.87
N THR A 154 4.29 8.90 -14.20
CA THR A 154 5.62 8.67 -13.63
C THR A 154 6.58 8.16 -14.69
N ASN A 155 6.05 7.74 -15.86
CA ASN A 155 6.78 7.07 -16.94
C ASN A 155 7.68 5.93 -16.43
N MET A 156 7.29 5.35 -15.29
CA MET A 156 8.11 4.33 -14.62
C MET A 156 8.24 3.07 -15.47
N ASP A 157 7.18 2.71 -16.19
CA ASP A 157 7.16 1.51 -17.06
C ASP A 157 8.24 1.57 -18.16
N GLU A 158 8.60 2.77 -18.63
CA GLU A 158 9.61 2.96 -19.67
C GLU A 158 11.03 2.60 -19.19
N VAL A 159 11.31 2.81 -17.90
CA VAL A 159 12.65 2.61 -17.31
C VAL A 159 12.76 1.37 -16.43
N LYS A 160 11.63 0.78 -16.06
CA LYS A 160 11.51 -0.30 -15.09
C LYS A 160 12.39 -1.51 -15.41
N ALA A 161 12.21 -2.10 -16.58
CA ALA A 161 12.92 -3.33 -16.97
C ALA A 161 14.44 -3.13 -17.00
N GLY A 162 14.91 -2.05 -17.64
CA GLY A 162 16.35 -1.76 -17.72
C GLY A 162 16.96 -1.39 -16.37
N SER A 163 16.18 -0.75 -15.49
CA SER A 163 16.67 -0.41 -14.14
C SER A 163 16.81 -1.65 -13.26
N ILE A 164 15.84 -2.59 -13.35
CA ILE A 164 15.91 -3.87 -12.61
C ILE A 164 17.11 -4.69 -13.06
N GLU A 165 17.30 -4.84 -14.38
CA GLU A 165 18.45 -5.54 -14.96
C GLU A 165 19.77 -4.92 -14.48
N HIS A 166 19.94 -3.61 -14.64
CA HIS A 166 21.14 -2.89 -14.21
C HIS A 166 21.42 -3.05 -12.70
N MET A 167 20.40 -2.95 -11.85
CA MET A 167 20.57 -3.13 -10.40
C MET A 167 20.98 -4.57 -10.05
N ASN A 168 20.44 -5.56 -10.72
CA ASN A 168 20.76 -6.96 -10.47
C ASN A 168 22.14 -7.36 -11.00
N ASP A 169 22.62 -6.73 -12.07
CA ASP A 169 23.93 -7.04 -12.66
C ASP A 169 25.09 -6.29 -11.98
N ASP A 170 24.90 -5.00 -11.70
CA ASP A 170 26.00 -4.13 -11.31
C ASP A 170 25.94 -3.65 -9.84
N HIS A 171 24.80 -3.79 -9.15
CA HIS A 171 24.58 -3.17 -7.84
C HIS A 171 23.96 -4.10 -6.77
N VAL A 172 24.30 -5.40 -6.81
CA VAL A 172 23.83 -6.39 -5.83
C VAL A 172 24.20 -5.99 -4.40
N ASP A 173 25.41 -5.44 -4.19
CA ASP A 173 25.89 -4.96 -2.90
C ASP A 173 24.98 -3.86 -2.32
N ALA A 174 24.53 -2.93 -3.15
CA ALA A 174 23.62 -1.87 -2.74
C ALA A 174 22.26 -2.42 -2.30
N MET A 175 21.73 -3.42 -3.00
CA MET A 175 20.47 -4.05 -2.63
C MET A 175 20.58 -4.87 -1.34
N VAL A 176 21.74 -5.54 -1.15
CA VAL A 176 22.06 -6.23 0.11
C VAL A 176 22.11 -5.25 1.28
N ASP A 177 22.76 -4.08 1.10
CA ASP A 177 22.82 -3.04 2.13
C ASP A 177 21.40 -2.55 2.48
N ILE A 178 20.57 -2.22 1.48
CA ILE A 178 19.18 -1.76 1.68
C ILE A 178 18.39 -2.84 2.44
N TYR A 179 18.43 -4.07 2.00
CA TYR A 179 17.69 -5.16 2.61
C TYR A 179 18.10 -5.39 4.06
N ASN A 180 19.41 -5.50 4.34
CA ASN A 180 19.96 -5.78 5.66
C ASN A 180 19.67 -4.65 6.66
N ALA A 181 19.75 -3.40 6.22
CA ALA A 181 19.44 -2.24 7.06
C ALA A 181 17.97 -2.23 7.53
N HIS A 182 17.04 -2.65 6.69
CA HIS A 182 15.61 -2.63 7.02
C HIS A 182 15.15 -3.85 7.82
N TYR A 183 15.80 -4.99 7.62
CA TYR A 183 15.34 -6.27 8.21
C TYR A 183 16.32 -6.89 9.18
N SER A 184 17.43 -6.22 9.50
CA SER A 184 18.45 -6.66 10.47
C SER A 184 18.90 -8.10 10.23
N LYS A 185 19.07 -8.50 8.95
CA LYS A 185 19.49 -9.83 8.52
C LYS A 185 20.83 -9.73 7.82
N ASN A 186 21.62 -10.79 7.87
CA ASN A 186 22.90 -10.90 7.18
C ASN A 186 22.72 -11.68 5.86
N SER A 187 21.90 -11.18 4.97
CA SER A 187 21.71 -11.77 3.64
C SER A 187 22.87 -11.38 2.73
N ALA A 188 23.33 -12.30 1.91
CA ALA A 188 24.46 -12.10 0.99
C ALA A 188 24.01 -11.88 -0.46
N ILE A 189 22.80 -12.33 -0.83
CA ILE A 189 22.28 -12.25 -2.19
C ILE A 189 20.85 -11.72 -2.16
N VAL A 190 20.67 -10.51 -2.69
CA VAL A 190 19.37 -9.85 -2.80
C VAL A 190 19.18 -9.38 -4.22
N HIS A 191 18.04 -9.69 -4.83
CA HIS A 191 17.66 -9.24 -6.15
C HIS A 191 16.49 -8.27 -6.09
N MET A 192 16.45 -7.33 -7.02
CA MET A 192 15.31 -6.48 -7.28
C MET A 192 14.37 -7.23 -8.23
N ASN A 193 13.16 -7.51 -7.79
CA ASN A 193 12.16 -8.21 -8.61
C ASN A 193 11.24 -7.24 -9.32
N ASP A 194 10.98 -6.08 -8.68
CA ASP A 194 10.11 -5.07 -9.23
C ASP A 194 10.42 -3.68 -8.64
N LEU A 195 9.92 -2.65 -9.30
CA LEU A 195 9.91 -1.28 -8.80
C LEU A 195 8.68 -0.54 -9.33
N ASP A 196 8.27 0.47 -8.58
CA ASP A 196 7.20 1.37 -8.98
C ASP A 196 7.55 2.82 -8.59
N SER A 197 6.62 3.74 -8.80
CA SER A 197 6.81 5.15 -8.46
C SER A 197 6.91 5.45 -6.96
N ARG A 198 6.76 4.46 -6.08
CA ARG A 198 6.72 4.64 -4.64
C ARG A 198 7.75 3.82 -3.88
N GLY A 199 8.40 2.84 -4.53
CA GLY A 199 9.39 1.99 -3.88
C GLY A 199 9.94 0.89 -4.77
N ILE A 200 10.76 0.04 -4.17
CA ILE A 200 11.38 -1.13 -4.80
C ILE A 200 10.94 -2.42 -4.11
N PHE A 201 10.83 -3.49 -4.88
CA PHE A 201 10.59 -4.84 -4.38
C PHE A 201 11.90 -5.62 -4.42
N LEU A 202 12.35 -6.08 -3.27
CA LEU A 202 13.55 -6.88 -3.12
C LEU A 202 13.20 -8.29 -2.66
N GLU A 203 13.98 -9.27 -3.11
CA GLU A 203 13.90 -10.66 -2.68
C GLU A 203 15.26 -11.16 -2.20
N CYS A 204 15.29 -11.68 -1.00
CA CYS A 204 16.44 -12.42 -0.50
C CYS A 204 16.45 -13.81 -1.13
N MET A 205 17.45 -14.10 -1.96
CA MET A 205 17.54 -15.35 -2.72
C MET A 205 17.81 -16.57 -1.84
N GLU A 206 18.30 -16.39 -0.62
CA GLU A 206 18.58 -17.47 0.33
C GLU A 206 17.32 -17.98 1.04
N THR A 207 16.32 -17.11 1.22
CA THR A 207 15.13 -17.40 2.02
C THR A 207 13.81 -17.21 1.26
N ASN A 208 13.86 -16.73 0.02
CA ASN A 208 12.72 -16.29 -0.79
C ASN A 208 11.83 -15.23 -0.05
N HIS A 209 12.45 -14.47 0.86
CA HIS A 209 11.74 -13.43 1.59
C HIS A 209 11.67 -12.17 0.74
N LYS A 210 10.43 -11.81 0.36
CA LYS A 210 10.13 -10.62 -0.44
C LYS A 210 9.79 -9.45 0.46
N VAL A 211 10.31 -8.28 0.09
CA VAL A 211 10.10 -7.04 0.84
C VAL A 211 9.86 -5.87 -0.10
N TYR A 212 9.13 -4.90 0.39
CA TYR A 212 8.91 -3.63 -0.30
C TYR A 212 9.55 -2.49 0.49
N ILE A 213 10.44 -1.73 -0.16
CA ILE A 213 11.15 -0.59 0.44
C ILE A 213 10.63 0.69 -0.20
N PRO A 214 9.87 1.52 0.54
CA PRO A 214 9.30 2.76 0.00
C PRO A 214 10.34 3.88 -0.12
N TYR A 215 10.25 4.71 -1.17
CA TYR A 215 11.04 5.95 -1.29
C TYR A 215 10.58 7.06 -0.32
N GLY A 216 9.46 6.89 0.34
CA GLY A 216 8.86 7.92 1.21
C GLY A 216 8.03 8.98 0.48
N LYS A 217 8.13 9.06 -0.84
CA LYS A 217 7.36 9.94 -1.73
C LYS A 217 7.05 9.21 -3.05
N THR A 218 6.11 9.75 -3.83
CA THR A 218 5.95 9.33 -5.24
C THR A 218 7.00 10.03 -6.08
N ILE A 219 7.66 9.30 -6.97
CA ILE A 219 8.73 9.79 -7.85
C ILE A 219 8.40 9.56 -9.32
N THR A 220 9.05 10.32 -10.20
CA THR A 220 9.04 10.09 -11.65
C THR A 220 10.24 9.25 -12.07
N SER A 221 10.25 8.78 -13.32
CA SER A 221 11.39 8.04 -13.90
C SER A 221 12.71 8.81 -13.81
N ASP A 222 12.70 10.13 -13.99
CA ASP A 222 13.88 10.98 -13.90
C ASP A 222 14.48 11.05 -12.48
N GLU A 223 13.64 10.87 -11.46
CA GLU A 223 14.06 10.87 -10.05
C GLU A 223 14.53 9.49 -9.56
N LEU A 224 14.29 8.40 -10.32
CA LEU A 224 14.53 7.02 -9.89
C LEU A 224 15.96 6.80 -9.42
N ARG A 225 16.94 7.20 -10.22
CA ARG A 225 18.36 7.04 -9.88
C ARG A 225 18.72 7.72 -8.56
N VAL A 226 18.28 8.95 -8.36
CA VAL A 226 18.56 9.71 -7.13
C VAL A 226 17.89 9.04 -5.94
N SER A 227 16.66 8.61 -6.09
CA SER A 227 15.90 7.96 -5.01
C SER A 227 16.52 6.63 -4.57
N ILE A 228 17.02 5.82 -5.51
CA ILE A 228 17.76 4.58 -5.17
C ILE A 228 19.08 4.92 -4.45
N ILE A 229 19.83 5.92 -4.92
CA ILE A 229 21.07 6.36 -4.25
C ILE A 229 20.79 6.81 -2.82
N ASP A 230 19.70 7.50 -2.58
CA ASP A 230 19.34 7.97 -1.24
C ASP A 230 18.96 6.78 -0.34
N LEU A 231 18.21 5.78 -0.84
CA LEU A 231 17.97 4.53 -0.10
C LEU A 231 19.28 3.83 0.30
N VAL A 232 20.27 3.78 -0.60
CA VAL A 232 21.59 3.16 -0.31
C VAL A 232 22.34 3.95 0.77
N LYS A 233 22.34 5.28 0.70
CA LYS A 233 22.99 6.14 1.71
C LYS A 233 22.37 5.94 3.10
N ASP A 234 21.04 5.94 3.16
CA ASP A 234 20.30 5.76 4.41
C ASP A 234 20.57 4.35 5.00
N ALA A 235 20.57 3.32 4.14
CA ALA A 235 20.90 1.97 4.54
C ALA A 235 22.32 1.86 5.11
N ARG A 236 23.32 2.40 4.44
CA ARG A 236 24.71 2.41 4.89
C ARG A 236 24.91 3.20 6.19
N ALA A 237 24.13 4.30 6.37
CA ALA A 237 24.15 5.03 7.62
C ALA A 237 23.59 4.22 8.81
N ILE A 238 22.57 3.39 8.57
CA ILE A 238 22.01 2.46 9.59
C ILE A 238 23.00 1.34 9.92
N LEU A 239 23.61 0.73 8.91
CA LEU A 239 24.52 -0.41 9.09
C LEU A 239 25.85 -0.04 9.76
N ASN A 240 26.24 1.23 9.72
CA ASN A 240 27.47 1.74 10.34
C ASN A 240 27.29 2.26 11.78
N GLN A 241 26.10 2.12 12.37
CA GLN A 241 25.79 2.45 13.76
C GLN A 241 26.00 1.25 14.69
#